data_9c8b520386103b3f980404a7710edaca
#
_entry.id   9c8b520386103b3f980404a7710edaca
#
_cell.length_a   1.000
_cell.length_b   1.000
_cell.length_c   1.000
_cell.angle_alpha   90.00
_cell.angle_beta   90.00
_cell.angle_gamma   90.00
#
_symmetry.space_group_name_H-M   'P 1'
#
loop_
_entity.id
_entity.type
_entity.pdbx_description
1 polymer ?
#
loop_
_entity_poly.entity_id
_entity_poly.type
_entity_poly.pdbx_seq_one_letter_code
_entity_poly.pdbx_strand_id
1 'polypeptide(L)'
;MKEINRRQFLNGSVRGAAGISLGAAVISLSPDKAFGANDKVVLALIGAGGRGTVLIQGMAKLKNVETKYICEVDDSRGGAAVKMVDEIQGYAPKRVIDMREVFDDKDVDGVVIATPEHWHALATIWACQAGKDVFVEKNISLSIWEGRKMLEAARKYKRVVQCGTQNRSAPYGFSALEYIKSGKLGKVLHVKVYNMLPGGAWNQRPDSEVPAGLDWDRWLGPAEKVPYNLSRHRGWNDYWEYGSGAMADAIHQLDLARLILGNPPHPKAAYCAGGRLAYKDQRPTPDTQAITYDYGDMTMTCENMEFTPYMKKSQGDVRFGDKFPYWPQNSTRIEMYGTKRMMYVGRMGGGWQAFEGDGKVVDYEYGYLPDERHNQNFVDCIRSRQLPNGDIEQGHYSACLLHLADLCYRVGNKQLIFDAESESFINNDEANKLLKPTYRKPYYIGEQI
;
A
#
# COMPACT_ATOMS: atom_id res chain seq x y z
N MET A 1 -9.17 -33.47 -22.62
CA MET A 1 -9.73 -32.67 -21.50
C MET A 1 -10.53 -31.57 -22.14
N LYS A 2 -11.85 -31.44 -21.83
CA LYS A 2 -12.69 -30.40 -22.44
C LYS A 2 -12.36 -29.06 -21.80
N GLU A 3 -12.02 -28.07 -22.59
CA GLU A 3 -11.87 -26.68 -22.16
C GLU A 3 -13.19 -26.16 -21.59
N ILE A 4 -13.14 -25.68 -20.35
CA ILE A 4 -14.29 -25.03 -19.71
C ILE A 4 -14.19 -23.53 -20.04
N ASN A 5 -15.18 -22.99 -20.75
CA ASN A 5 -15.18 -21.58 -21.10
C ASN A 5 -15.71 -20.69 -19.95
N ARG A 6 -15.42 -19.39 -20.04
CA ARG A 6 -15.70 -18.34 -19.04
C ARG A 6 -17.15 -18.35 -18.52
N ARG A 7 -18.12 -18.72 -19.36
CA ARG A 7 -19.56 -18.74 -19.02
C ARG A 7 -19.93 -19.97 -18.16
N GLN A 8 -19.23 -21.08 -18.32
CA GLN A 8 -19.46 -22.30 -17.53
C GLN A 8 -18.87 -22.21 -16.13
N PHE A 9 -17.77 -21.46 -15.97
CA PHE A 9 -17.15 -21.18 -14.68
C PHE A 9 -18.07 -20.31 -13.79
N LEU A 10 -18.67 -19.27 -14.34
CA LEU A 10 -19.55 -18.36 -13.59
C LEU A 10 -20.85 -19.05 -13.11
N ASN A 11 -21.34 -20.04 -13.83
CA ASN A 11 -22.54 -20.80 -13.45
C ASN A 11 -22.28 -21.94 -12.46
N GLY A 12 -21.03 -22.40 -12.34
CA GLY A 12 -20.64 -23.45 -11.39
C GLY A 12 -20.47 -22.99 -9.95
N SER A 13 -20.18 -21.69 -9.75
CA SER A 13 -19.87 -21.12 -8.43
C SER A 13 -21.10 -20.82 -7.55
N VAL A 14 -22.31 -21.00 -8.06
CA VAL A 14 -23.58 -20.64 -7.37
C VAL A 14 -24.22 -21.81 -6.60
N ARG A 15 -23.69 -23.05 -6.69
CA ARG A 15 -24.34 -24.23 -6.10
C ARG A 15 -23.56 -24.91 -4.97
N GLY A 16 -23.02 -24.16 -4.00
CA GLY A 16 -22.25 -24.78 -2.92
C GLY A 16 -22.13 -23.98 -1.63
N ALA A 17 -23.20 -23.32 -1.16
CA ALA A 17 -23.15 -22.66 0.14
C ALA A 17 -24.41 -22.93 0.96
N ALA A 18 -24.37 -24.01 1.72
CA ALA A 18 -25.24 -24.19 2.88
C ALA A 18 -24.39 -24.66 4.07
N GLY A 19 -24.28 -23.78 5.08
CA GLY A 19 -23.92 -24.10 6.48
C GLY A 19 -22.45 -24.04 6.83
N ILE A 20 -22.05 -22.97 7.50
CA ILE A 20 -21.46 -22.91 8.85
C ILE A 20 -21.09 -21.45 9.12
N SER A 21 -21.73 -20.84 10.12
CA SER A 21 -21.43 -19.51 10.64
C SER A 21 -20.24 -19.56 11.56
N LEU A 22 -19.22 -18.70 11.30
CA LEU A 22 -18.34 -18.07 12.28
C LEU A 22 -17.29 -17.22 11.55
N GLY A 23 -17.38 -15.90 11.67
CA GLY A 23 -16.23 -14.99 11.47
C GLY A 23 -15.64 -14.86 10.06
N ALA A 24 -16.42 -15.01 8.99
CA ALA A 24 -15.96 -14.78 7.63
C ALA A 24 -16.19 -13.33 7.24
N ALA A 25 -15.13 -12.61 6.88
CA ALA A 25 -15.26 -11.41 6.08
C ALA A 25 -16.03 -11.79 4.79
N VAL A 26 -17.28 -11.34 4.70
CA VAL A 26 -18.14 -11.63 3.56
C VAL A 26 -17.55 -10.95 2.34
N ILE A 27 -17.05 -11.75 1.38
CA ILE A 27 -16.78 -11.26 0.04
C ILE A 27 -18.12 -10.79 -0.50
N SER A 28 -18.38 -9.49 -0.45
CA SER A 28 -19.57 -8.89 -1.07
C SER A 28 -19.41 -8.95 -2.58
N LEU A 29 -19.78 -10.08 -3.16
CA LEU A 29 -20.30 -10.13 -4.52
C LEU A 29 -21.73 -9.58 -4.42
N SER A 30 -21.85 -8.25 -4.28
CA SER A 30 -23.17 -7.62 -4.30
C SER A 30 -23.75 -7.77 -5.71
N PRO A 31 -24.93 -8.38 -5.88
CA PRO A 31 -25.71 -8.18 -7.10
C PRO A 31 -26.02 -6.68 -7.19
N ASP A 32 -26.12 -6.14 -8.41
CA ASP A 32 -26.48 -4.75 -8.69
C ASP A 32 -27.67 -4.31 -7.83
N LYS A 33 -27.42 -3.77 -6.64
CA LYS A 33 -28.44 -3.02 -5.93
C LYS A 33 -28.60 -1.72 -6.71
N ALA A 34 -29.83 -1.45 -7.12
CA ALA A 34 -30.20 -0.16 -7.67
C ALA A 34 -29.94 0.90 -6.59
N PHE A 35 -28.84 1.65 -6.73
CA PHE A 35 -28.54 2.78 -5.85
C PHE A 35 -29.52 3.92 -6.16
N GLY A 36 -30.12 4.52 -5.14
CA GLY A 36 -30.96 5.69 -5.26
C GLY A 36 -30.16 6.93 -5.67
N ALA A 37 -30.83 7.99 -6.04
CA ALA A 37 -30.18 9.28 -6.36
C ALA A 37 -29.37 9.84 -5.17
N ASN A 38 -29.66 9.38 -3.93
CA ASN A 38 -28.99 9.78 -2.69
C ASN A 38 -27.69 8.98 -2.39
N ASP A 39 -27.30 8.05 -3.26
CA ASP A 39 -26.12 7.21 -3.04
C ASP A 39 -24.85 7.75 -3.76
N LYS A 40 -24.89 9.00 -4.18
CA LYS A 40 -23.75 9.69 -4.75
C LYS A 40 -22.64 9.85 -3.71
N VAL A 41 -21.40 9.50 -4.09
CA VAL A 41 -20.20 9.71 -3.27
C VAL A 41 -19.40 10.86 -3.85
N VAL A 42 -19.13 11.86 -3.04
CA VAL A 42 -18.36 13.05 -3.42
C VAL A 42 -16.95 12.91 -2.87
N LEU A 43 -15.97 12.86 -3.76
CA LEU A 43 -14.57 12.68 -3.44
C LEU A 43 -13.75 13.95 -3.72
N ALA A 44 -12.61 14.05 -3.06
CA ALA A 44 -11.56 15.01 -3.38
C ALA A 44 -10.20 14.30 -3.46
N LEU A 45 -9.36 14.74 -4.41
CA LEU A 45 -7.96 14.30 -4.50
C LEU A 45 -7.07 15.26 -3.72
N ILE A 46 -6.16 14.72 -2.90
CA ILE A 46 -5.08 15.44 -2.23
C ILE A 46 -3.75 14.88 -2.73
N GLY A 47 -3.02 15.66 -3.52
CA GLY A 47 -1.81 15.25 -4.23
C GLY A 47 -2.09 14.69 -5.62
N ALA A 48 -1.92 15.53 -6.66
CA ALA A 48 -2.14 15.18 -8.07
C ALA A 48 -0.84 14.73 -8.77
N GLY A 49 0.03 14.02 -8.06
CA GLY A 49 1.16 13.31 -8.64
C GLY A 49 0.72 12.14 -9.53
N GLY A 50 1.68 11.42 -10.12
CA GLY A 50 1.37 10.33 -11.06
C GLY A 50 0.37 9.31 -10.49
N ARG A 51 0.55 8.86 -9.25
CA ARG A 51 -0.37 7.88 -8.64
C ARG A 51 -1.72 8.50 -8.29
N GLY A 52 -1.75 9.71 -7.73
CA GLY A 52 -3.00 10.40 -7.40
C GLY A 52 -3.88 10.61 -8.62
N THR A 53 -3.29 11.02 -9.74
CA THR A 53 -4.01 11.18 -11.02
C THR A 53 -4.61 9.86 -11.50
N VAL A 54 -3.87 8.75 -11.45
CA VAL A 54 -4.39 7.42 -11.83
C VAL A 54 -5.54 6.97 -10.93
N LEU A 55 -5.44 7.21 -9.62
CA LEU A 55 -6.49 6.85 -8.67
C LEU A 55 -7.79 7.62 -8.93
N ILE A 56 -7.69 8.94 -8.99
CA ILE A 56 -8.89 9.76 -9.16
C ILE A 56 -9.51 9.57 -10.55
N GLN A 57 -8.70 9.30 -11.59
CA GLN A 57 -9.18 8.92 -12.91
C GLN A 57 -10.00 7.63 -12.87
N GLY A 58 -9.53 6.64 -12.12
CA GLY A 58 -10.25 5.37 -11.93
C GLY A 58 -11.55 5.56 -11.14
N MET A 59 -11.51 6.33 -10.05
CA MET A 59 -12.68 6.56 -9.19
C MET A 59 -13.74 7.45 -9.86
N ALA A 60 -13.35 8.48 -10.61
CA ALA A 60 -14.27 9.35 -11.35
C ALA A 60 -15.09 8.61 -12.43
N LYS A 61 -14.64 7.43 -12.86
CA LYS A 61 -15.37 6.56 -13.81
C LYS A 61 -16.39 5.64 -13.13
N LEU A 62 -16.37 5.56 -11.80
CA LEU A 62 -17.30 4.70 -11.05
C LEU A 62 -18.69 5.33 -11.02
N LYS A 63 -19.70 4.48 -11.00
CA LYS A 63 -21.10 4.90 -10.98
C LYS A 63 -21.42 5.70 -9.72
N ASN A 64 -22.07 6.85 -9.88
CA ASN A 64 -22.46 7.74 -8.79
C ASN A 64 -21.28 8.21 -7.92
N VAL A 65 -20.14 8.49 -8.55
CA VAL A 65 -19.00 9.14 -7.92
C VAL A 65 -18.76 10.49 -8.59
N GLU A 66 -18.54 11.50 -7.79
CA GLU A 66 -18.15 12.85 -8.22
C GLU A 66 -16.82 13.21 -7.62
N THR A 67 -15.94 13.85 -8.37
CA THR A 67 -14.73 14.51 -7.88
C THR A 67 -14.99 16.00 -7.77
N LYS A 68 -15.12 16.52 -6.56
CA LYS A 68 -15.44 17.94 -6.30
C LYS A 68 -14.20 18.82 -6.22
N TYR A 69 -13.08 18.28 -5.71
CA TYR A 69 -11.84 19.04 -5.52
C TYR A 69 -10.61 18.31 -6.04
N ILE A 70 -9.66 19.10 -6.55
CA ILE A 70 -8.26 18.70 -6.75
C ILE A 70 -7.40 19.61 -5.88
N CYS A 71 -6.82 19.07 -4.80
CA CYS A 71 -5.88 19.79 -3.94
C CYS A 71 -4.44 19.41 -4.35
N GLU A 72 -3.69 20.42 -4.83
CA GLU A 72 -2.30 20.22 -5.29
C GLU A 72 -1.52 21.53 -5.14
N VAL A 73 -0.30 21.42 -4.66
CA VAL A 73 0.61 22.56 -4.43
C VAL A 73 1.46 22.95 -5.64
N ASP A 74 1.47 22.10 -6.68
CA ASP A 74 2.10 22.36 -7.99
C ASP A 74 1.02 22.71 -9.02
N ASP A 75 1.04 23.93 -9.54
CA ASP A 75 0.06 24.47 -10.48
C ASP A 75 -0.08 23.62 -11.73
N SER A 76 1.03 23.11 -12.26
CA SER A 76 1.04 22.34 -13.50
C SER A 76 0.35 20.98 -13.33
N ARG A 77 0.59 20.32 -12.21
CA ARG A 77 -0.03 19.02 -11.88
C ARG A 77 -1.50 19.18 -11.53
N GLY A 78 -1.83 20.19 -10.71
CA GLY A 78 -3.20 20.49 -10.33
C GLY A 78 -4.07 20.82 -11.54
N GLY A 79 -3.60 21.70 -12.44
CA GLY A 79 -4.30 22.04 -13.68
C GLY A 79 -4.52 20.85 -14.62
N ALA A 80 -3.52 20.01 -14.78
CA ALA A 80 -3.64 18.78 -15.59
C ALA A 80 -4.69 17.80 -15.01
N ALA A 81 -4.71 17.62 -13.69
CA ALA A 81 -5.68 16.75 -13.03
C ALA A 81 -7.11 17.30 -13.12
N VAL A 82 -7.30 18.62 -12.98
CA VAL A 82 -8.61 19.26 -13.17
C VAL A 82 -9.15 19.00 -14.57
N LYS A 83 -8.33 19.23 -15.60
CA LYS A 83 -8.71 18.98 -17.00
C LYS A 83 -9.10 17.53 -17.24
N MET A 84 -8.32 16.60 -16.73
CA MET A 84 -8.58 15.17 -16.91
C MET A 84 -9.91 14.74 -16.24
N VAL A 85 -10.23 15.26 -15.08
CA VAL A 85 -11.50 14.95 -14.38
C VAL A 85 -12.68 15.63 -15.09
N ASP A 86 -12.53 16.87 -15.57
CA ASP A 86 -13.53 17.56 -16.37
C ASP A 86 -13.93 16.76 -17.62
N GLU A 87 -12.95 16.21 -18.33
CA GLU A 87 -13.17 15.34 -19.49
C GLU A 87 -13.96 14.05 -19.15
N ILE A 88 -13.86 13.56 -17.91
CA ILE A 88 -14.55 12.33 -17.47
C ILE A 88 -15.98 12.60 -17.00
N GLN A 89 -16.15 13.62 -16.13
CA GLN A 89 -17.44 13.88 -15.48
C GLN A 89 -18.28 14.99 -16.13
N GLY A 90 -17.70 15.74 -17.10
CA GLY A 90 -18.37 16.78 -17.89
C GLY A 90 -18.40 18.16 -17.20
N TYR A 91 -17.70 18.36 -16.12
CA TYR A 91 -17.49 19.65 -15.44
C TYR A 91 -16.22 19.62 -14.60
N ALA A 92 -15.58 20.78 -14.46
CA ALA A 92 -14.30 20.89 -13.78
C ALA A 92 -14.44 20.84 -12.25
N PRO A 93 -13.66 20.02 -11.54
CA PRO A 93 -13.55 20.11 -10.10
C PRO A 93 -12.88 21.43 -9.68
N LYS A 94 -13.20 21.92 -8.49
CA LYS A 94 -12.54 23.09 -7.91
C LYS A 94 -11.09 22.76 -7.57
N ARG A 95 -10.15 23.58 -8.05
CA ARG A 95 -8.76 23.49 -7.64
C ARG A 95 -8.52 24.28 -6.36
N VAL A 96 -7.80 23.68 -5.40
CA VAL A 96 -7.32 24.32 -4.16
C VAL A 96 -5.88 23.91 -3.89
N ILE A 97 -5.16 24.66 -3.06
CA ILE A 97 -3.79 24.36 -2.66
C ILE A 97 -3.69 23.96 -1.17
N ASP A 98 -4.71 24.26 -0.38
CA ASP A 98 -4.78 23.92 1.03
C ASP A 98 -5.85 22.84 1.26
N MET A 99 -5.44 21.68 1.74
CA MET A 99 -6.35 20.57 1.97
C MET A 99 -7.42 20.85 3.05
N ARG A 100 -7.21 21.85 3.91
CA ARG A 100 -8.18 22.23 4.93
C ARG A 100 -9.47 22.77 4.32
N GLU A 101 -9.38 23.44 3.15
CA GLU A 101 -10.59 23.85 2.41
C GLU A 101 -11.46 22.66 2.00
N VAL A 102 -10.83 21.53 1.69
CA VAL A 102 -11.53 20.29 1.37
C VAL A 102 -12.18 19.69 2.61
N PHE A 103 -11.46 19.70 3.74
CA PHE A 103 -11.94 19.13 5.00
C PHE A 103 -13.12 19.91 5.59
N ASP A 104 -13.14 21.22 5.40
CA ASP A 104 -14.21 22.12 5.88
C ASP A 104 -15.52 21.96 5.08
N ASP A 105 -15.46 21.46 3.84
CA ASP A 105 -16.64 21.27 2.99
C ASP A 105 -17.42 20.01 3.37
N LYS A 106 -18.61 20.19 3.91
CA LYS A 106 -19.47 19.11 4.41
C LYS A 106 -20.07 18.23 3.31
N ASP A 107 -20.07 18.71 2.07
CA ASP A 107 -20.56 17.92 0.93
C ASP A 107 -19.54 16.90 0.43
N VAL A 108 -18.29 16.94 0.89
CA VAL A 108 -17.27 15.94 0.58
C VAL A 108 -17.40 14.76 1.52
N ASP A 109 -17.65 13.57 0.99
CA ASP A 109 -17.76 12.32 1.75
C ASP A 109 -16.39 11.71 2.08
N GLY A 110 -15.48 11.74 1.11
CA GLY A 110 -14.19 11.11 1.25
C GLY A 110 -13.07 11.80 0.50
N VAL A 111 -11.85 11.49 0.91
CA VAL A 111 -10.63 12.03 0.30
C VAL A 111 -9.69 10.92 -0.16
N VAL A 112 -9.00 11.16 -1.28
CA VAL A 112 -7.95 10.30 -1.82
C VAL A 112 -6.61 10.99 -1.60
N ILE A 113 -5.82 10.49 -0.65
CA ILE A 113 -4.53 11.07 -0.27
C ILE A 113 -3.43 10.31 -1.02
N ALA A 114 -2.73 11.02 -1.92
CA ALA A 114 -1.64 10.48 -2.73
C ALA A 114 -0.47 11.48 -2.84
N THR A 115 -0.20 12.17 -1.75
CA THR A 115 0.97 13.02 -1.52
C THR A 115 2.24 12.18 -1.35
N PRO A 116 3.43 12.77 -1.18
CA PRO A 116 4.55 12.06 -0.56
C PRO A 116 4.21 11.56 0.86
N GLU A 117 4.89 10.49 1.30
CA GLU A 117 4.53 9.73 2.51
C GLU A 117 4.48 10.55 3.80
N HIS A 118 5.32 11.58 3.94
CA HIS A 118 5.38 12.43 5.13
C HIS A 118 4.08 13.20 5.41
N TRP A 119 3.20 13.33 4.43
CA TRP A 119 1.89 13.93 4.60
C TRP A 119 0.78 12.95 4.96
N HIS A 120 0.97 11.65 4.69
CA HIS A 120 -0.10 10.65 4.74
C HIS A 120 -0.76 10.58 6.12
N ALA A 121 0.05 10.50 7.18
CA ALA A 121 -0.47 10.35 8.54
C ALA A 121 -1.26 11.58 8.99
N LEU A 122 -0.66 12.76 8.87
CA LEU A 122 -1.29 14.01 9.32
C LEU A 122 -2.57 14.32 8.52
N ALA A 123 -2.52 14.18 7.19
CA ALA A 123 -3.67 14.42 6.34
C ALA A 123 -4.82 13.43 6.62
N THR A 124 -4.51 12.14 6.86
CA THR A 124 -5.51 11.13 7.23
C THR A 124 -6.18 11.46 8.57
N ILE A 125 -5.39 11.83 9.58
CA ILE A 125 -5.92 12.18 10.91
C ILE A 125 -6.83 13.39 10.81
N TRP A 126 -6.40 14.47 10.13
CA TRP A 126 -7.22 15.65 9.93
C TRP A 126 -8.52 15.36 9.15
N ALA A 127 -8.44 14.53 8.12
CA ALA A 127 -9.62 14.10 7.37
C ALA A 127 -10.61 13.34 8.28
N CYS A 128 -10.12 12.39 9.09
CA CYS A 128 -10.95 11.66 10.06
C CYS A 128 -11.61 12.60 11.07
N GLN A 129 -10.87 13.57 11.62
CA GLN A 129 -11.37 14.59 12.54
C GLN A 129 -12.47 15.46 11.90
N ALA A 130 -12.33 15.77 10.60
CA ALA A 130 -13.31 16.50 9.81
C ALA A 130 -14.50 15.63 9.32
N GLY A 131 -14.55 14.35 9.72
CA GLY A 131 -15.62 13.44 9.35
C GLY A 131 -15.53 12.87 7.95
N LYS A 132 -14.37 12.93 7.28
CA LYS A 132 -14.17 12.37 5.94
C LYS A 132 -13.69 10.93 6.00
N ASP A 133 -14.16 10.10 5.08
CA ASP A 133 -13.58 8.80 4.81
C ASP A 133 -12.33 8.95 3.95
N VAL A 134 -11.38 8.02 4.05
CA VAL A 134 -10.04 8.21 3.48
C VAL A 134 -9.59 7.01 2.67
N PHE A 135 -9.14 7.25 1.45
CA PHE A 135 -8.21 6.37 0.75
C PHE A 135 -6.83 6.99 0.87
N VAL A 136 -5.89 6.32 1.52
CA VAL A 136 -4.50 6.78 1.64
C VAL A 136 -3.55 5.85 0.89
N GLU A 137 -2.70 6.42 0.03
CA GLU A 137 -1.70 5.62 -0.67
C GLU A 137 -0.66 5.02 0.29
N LYS A 138 0.00 3.99 -0.17
CA LYS A 138 1.13 3.36 0.52
C LYS A 138 2.39 4.23 0.33
N ASN A 139 3.38 4.22 1.24
CA ASN A 139 3.21 3.75 2.60
C ASN A 139 2.36 4.72 3.39
N ILE A 140 1.58 4.19 4.30
CA ILE A 140 0.60 5.02 5.02
C ILE A 140 1.25 6.03 5.96
N SER A 141 2.49 5.79 6.37
CA SER A 141 3.18 6.58 7.41
C SER A 141 4.70 6.51 7.25
N LEU A 142 5.44 7.41 7.89
CA LEU A 142 6.89 7.39 8.02
C LEU A 142 7.38 6.68 9.28
N SER A 143 6.47 6.27 10.18
CA SER A 143 6.83 5.60 11.42
C SER A 143 5.71 4.71 11.94
N ILE A 144 6.08 3.78 12.84
CA ILE A 144 5.13 2.90 13.52
C ILE A 144 4.12 3.73 14.34
N TRP A 145 4.61 4.72 15.08
CA TRP A 145 3.76 5.61 15.89
C TRP A 145 2.72 6.36 15.06
N GLU A 146 3.10 6.91 13.89
CA GLU A 146 2.16 7.56 12.98
C GLU A 146 1.05 6.61 12.49
N GLY A 147 1.42 5.41 12.07
CA GLY A 147 0.46 4.40 11.62
C GLY A 147 -0.53 4.03 12.73
N ARG A 148 -0.07 3.92 13.98
CA ARG A 148 -0.93 3.72 15.16
C ARG A 148 -1.88 4.88 15.36
N LYS A 149 -1.42 6.12 15.24
CA LYS A 149 -2.26 7.32 15.36
C LYS A 149 -3.32 7.43 14.27
N MET A 150 -3.01 7.00 13.06
CA MET A 150 -4.00 6.91 11.97
C MET A 150 -5.09 5.89 12.30
N LEU A 151 -4.72 4.71 12.80
CA LEU A 151 -5.68 3.68 13.22
C LEU A 151 -6.58 4.20 14.36
N GLU A 152 -6.00 4.83 15.39
CA GLU A 152 -6.74 5.46 16.48
C GLU A 152 -7.74 6.50 15.97
N ALA A 153 -7.33 7.36 15.04
CA ALA A 153 -8.21 8.35 14.42
C ALA A 153 -9.36 7.71 13.66
N ALA A 154 -9.08 6.73 12.81
CA ALA A 154 -10.09 6.02 12.04
C ALA A 154 -11.16 5.40 12.95
N ARG A 155 -10.77 4.74 14.02
CA ARG A 155 -11.67 4.08 14.96
C ARG A 155 -12.45 5.09 15.83
N LYS A 156 -11.75 6.12 16.38
CA LYS A 156 -12.37 7.16 17.20
C LYS A 156 -13.45 7.93 16.46
N TYR A 157 -13.16 8.35 15.23
CA TYR A 157 -14.09 9.14 14.41
C TYR A 157 -15.00 8.28 13.52
N LYS A 158 -14.91 6.95 13.64
CA LYS A 158 -15.73 5.96 12.89
C LYS A 158 -15.67 6.20 11.38
N ARG A 159 -14.46 6.42 10.86
CA ARG A 159 -14.23 6.63 9.43
C ARG A 159 -13.76 5.36 8.76
N VAL A 160 -14.19 5.20 7.51
CA VAL A 160 -13.63 4.19 6.61
C VAL A 160 -12.28 4.71 6.14
N VAL A 161 -11.20 3.99 6.46
CA VAL A 161 -9.86 4.33 5.99
C VAL A 161 -9.27 3.12 5.27
N GLN A 162 -9.08 3.25 3.95
CA GLN A 162 -8.51 2.23 3.08
C GLN A 162 -7.09 2.60 2.66
N CYS A 163 -6.18 1.64 2.77
CA CYS A 163 -4.80 1.76 2.31
C CYS A 163 -4.65 1.39 0.83
N GLY A 164 -3.76 2.04 0.11
CA GLY A 164 -3.44 1.75 -1.30
C GLY A 164 -2.69 0.43 -1.52
N THR A 165 -3.06 -0.64 -0.81
CA THR A 165 -2.54 -2.01 -0.96
C THR A 165 -3.51 -2.86 -1.78
N GLN A 166 -3.56 -2.62 -3.08
CA GLN A 166 -4.60 -3.10 -4.01
C GLN A 166 -4.77 -4.62 -4.01
N ASN A 167 -3.69 -5.38 -3.76
CA ASN A 167 -3.74 -6.84 -3.74
C ASN A 167 -4.69 -7.42 -2.69
N ARG A 168 -5.07 -6.63 -1.67
CA ARG A 168 -6.14 -7.00 -0.72
C ARG A 168 -7.52 -7.10 -1.36
N SER A 169 -7.70 -6.61 -2.57
CA SER A 169 -8.92 -6.78 -3.35
C SER A 169 -8.76 -7.80 -4.49
N ALA A 170 -7.66 -8.56 -4.53
CA ALA A 170 -7.39 -9.56 -5.55
C ALA A 170 -8.05 -10.90 -5.21
N PRO A 171 -8.95 -11.45 -6.05
CA PRO A 171 -9.58 -12.75 -5.81
C PRO A 171 -8.57 -13.87 -5.58
N TYR A 172 -7.49 -13.90 -6.36
CA TYR A 172 -6.45 -14.94 -6.23
C TYR A 172 -5.70 -14.88 -4.89
N GLY A 173 -5.65 -13.71 -4.21
CA GLY A 173 -5.09 -13.62 -2.86
C GLY A 173 -5.96 -14.33 -1.83
N PHE A 174 -7.27 -14.21 -1.95
CA PHE A 174 -8.21 -14.94 -1.09
C PHE A 174 -8.23 -16.43 -1.39
N SER A 175 -8.16 -16.84 -2.65
CA SER A 175 -8.10 -18.28 -2.97
C SER A 175 -6.78 -18.90 -2.51
N ALA A 176 -5.66 -18.22 -2.57
CA ALA A 176 -4.40 -18.66 -2.00
C ALA A 176 -4.51 -18.84 -0.47
N LEU A 177 -5.17 -17.90 0.23
CA LEU A 177 -5.47 -18.03 1.67
C LEU A 177 -6.31 -19.28 1.94
N GLU A 178 -7.38 -19.52 1.18
CA GLU A 178 -8.21 -20.72 1.35
C GLU A 178 -7.45 -22.02 1.03
N TYR A 179 -6.54 -21.99 0.04
CA TYR A 179 -5.65 -23.11 -0.23
C TYR A 179 -4.76 -23.44 0.97
N ILE A 180 -4.18 -22.45 1.63
CA ILE A 180 -3.37 -22.63 2.84
C ILE A 180 -4.24 -23.14 3.99
N LYS A 181 -5.39 -22.55 4.25
CA LYS A 181 -6.34 -22.97 5.29
C LYS A 181 -6.82 -24.42 5.11
N SER A 182 -6.92 -24.88 3.87
CA SER A 182 -7.29 -26.28 3.58
C SER A 182 -6.25 -27.30 4.03
N GLY A 183 -5.05 -26.87 4.44
CA GLY A 183 -3.93 -27.71 4.85
C GLY A 183 -3.23 -28.43 3.68
N LYS A 184 -3.56 -28.13 2.43
CA LYS A 184 -2.94 -28.72 1.24
C LYS A 184 -1.47 -28.35 1.11
N LEU A 185 -1.08 -27.12 1.52
CA LEU A 185 0.32 -26.69 1.57
C LEU A 185 1.10 -27.29 2.75
N GLY A 186 0.40 -27.78 3.77
CA GLY A 186 0.95 -28.12 5.07
C GLY A 186 1.14 -26.86 5.95
N LYS A 187 1.86 -26.98 7.08
CA LYS A 187 2.21 -25.80 7.89
C LYS A 187 3.24 -24.96 7.12
N VAL A 188 2.96 -23.69 6.90
CA VAL A 188 3.92 -22.74 6.31
C VAL A 188 4.97 -22.42 7.36
N LEU A 189 6.24 -22.68 7.06
CA LEU A 189 7.36 -22.47 7.97
C LEU A 189 8.26 -21.32 7.53
N HIS A 190 8.28 -21.04 6.21
CA HIS A 190 9.11 -19.99 5.65
C HIS A 190 8.42 -19.30 4.48
N VAL A 191 8.57 -17.97 4.42
CA VAL A 191 8.08 -17.16 3.30
C VAL A 191 9.21 -16.28 2.78
N LYS A 192 9.40 -16.24 1.46
CA LYS A 192 10.33 -15.32 0.80
C LYS A 192 9.56 -14.29 0.01
N VAL A 193 9.87 -13.04 0.23
CA VAL A 193 9.32 -11.89 -0.48
C VAL A 193 10.42 -11.26 -1.30
N TYR A 194 10.17 -10.99 -2.56
CA TYR A 194 11.13 -10.37 -3.46
C TYR A 194 10.67 -8.99 -3.90
N ASN A 195 11.54 -8.02 -3.77
CA ASN A 195 11.44 -6.69 -4.34
C ASN A 195 12.75 -6.34 -5.02
N MET A 196 12.99 -6.94 -6.18
CA MET A 196 14.25 -6.85 -6.91
C MET A 196 14.07 -5.97 -8.15
N LEU A 197 14.46 -4.71 -8.05
CA LEU A 197 14.16 -3.69 -9.04
C LEU A 197 15.43 -3.28 -9.80
N PRO A 198 15.28 -2.83 -11.06
CA PRO A 198 16.35 -2.07 -11.69
C PRO A 198 16.50 -0.72 -10.98
N GLY A 199 17.70 -0.25 -10.86
CA GLY A 199 18.01 1.06 -10.29
C GLY A 199 19.12 1.73 -11.08
N GLY A 200 19.69 2.79 -10.52
CA GLY A 200 20.81 3.52 -11.08
C GLY A 200 21.39 4.50 -10.06
N ALA A 201 22.64 4.85 -10.23
CA ALA A 201 23.23 5.94 -9.48
C ALA A 201 22.65 7.28 -9.94
N TRP A 202 22.52 8.22 -9.04
CA TRP A 202 22.19 9.59 -9.39
C TRP A 202 22.94 10.59 -8.49
N ASN A 203 23.20 11.76 -9.04
CA ASN A 203 23.87 12.83 -8.32
C ASN A 203 22.85 13.82 -7.77
N GLN A 204 23.00 14.19 -6.51
CA GLN A 204 22.20 15.22 -5.91
C GLN A 204 22.39 16.55 -6.66
N ARG A 205 21.28 17.21 -6.98
CA ARG A 205 21.32 18.56 -7.57
C ARG A 205 21.58 19.57 -6.47
N PRO A 206 22.23 20.70 -6.80
CA PRO A 206 22.36 21.80 -5.84
C PRO A 206 21.00 22.40 -5.51
N ASP A 207 20.92 23.10 -4.38
CA ASP A 207 19.77 23.91 -4.04
C ASP A 207 19.58 25.02 -5.09
N SER A 208 18.32 25.40 -5.31
CA SER A 208 17.96 26.41 -6.30
C SER A 208 16.72 27.19 -5.88
N GLU A 209 16.33 28.18 -6.68
CA GLU A 209 15.06 28.88 -6.50
C GLU A 209 13.89 27.92 -6.66
N VAL A 210 12.81 28.20 -5.92
CA VAL A 210 11.56 27.44 -6.03
C VAL A 210 10.96 27.68 -7.42
N PRO A 211 10.60 26.63 -8.17
CA PRO A 211 9.94 26.78 -9.47
C PRO A 211 8.64 27.60 -9.36
N ALA A 212 8.38 28.43 -10.34
CA ALA A 212 7.12 29.17 -10.41
C ALA A 212 5.91 28.21 -10.38
N GLY A 213 4.90 28.55 -9.59
CA GLY A 213 3.70 27.72 -9.43
C GLY A 213 3.83 26.55 -8.47
N LEU A 214 4.94 26.43 -7.73
CA LEU A 214 5.10 25.43 -6.68
C LEU A 214 5.09 26.10 -5.29
N ASP A 215 4.17 25.71 -4.41
CA ASP A 215 4.22 26.05 -2.99
C ASP A 215 5.12 25.06 -2.24
N TRP A 216 6.43 25.37 -2.20
CA TRP A 216 7.43 24.49 -1.57
C TRP A 216 7.23 24.37 -0.06
N ASP A 217 6.76 25.42 0.61
CA ASP A 217 6.51 25.38 2.06
C ASP A 217 5.37 24.42 2.42
N ARG A 218 4.28 24.42 1.65
CA ARG A 218 3.20 23.43 1.80
C ARG A 218 3.61 22.05 1.34
N TRP A 219 4.47 21.93 0.31
CA TRP A 219 5.00 20.63 -0.09
C TRP A 219 5.79 19.99 1.06
N LEU A 220 6.66 20.75 1.73
CA LEU A 220 7.41 20.30 2.91
C LEU A 220 6.49 19.96 4.09
N GLY A 221 5.47 20.76 4.33
CA GLY A 221 4.47 20.51 5.38
C GLY A 221 5.08 20.18 6.74
N PRO A 222 4.84 18.96 7.28
CA PRO A 222 5.34 18.55 8.58
C PRO A 222 6.87 18.34 8.64
N ALA A 223 7.53 18.16 7.49
CA ALA A 223 8.98 18.00 7.43
C ALA A 223 9.73 19.29 7.72
N GLU A 224 11.01 19.17 8.06
CA GLU A 224 11.87 20.32 8.33
C GLU A 224 11.95 21.26 7.12
N LYS A 225 11.99 22.57 7.40
CA LYS A 225 12.13 23.59 6.35
C LYS A 225 13.55 23.63 5.81
N VAL A 226 13.67 23.31 4.53
CA VAL A 226 14.93 23.31 3.79
C VAL A 226 14.78 24.08 2.49
N PRO A 227 15.86 24.63 1.91
CA PRO A 227 15.86 25.21 0.57
C PRO A 227 15.29 24.24 -0.46
N TYR A 228 14.77 24.77 -1.56
CA TYR A 228 14.28 23.92 -2.64
C TYR A 228 15.45 23.17 -3.28
N ASN A 229 15.24 21.87 -3.45
CA ASN A 229 16.17 20.95 -4.08
C ASN A 229 15.41 19.99 -4.99
N LEU A 230 15.78 19.96 -6.27
CA LEU A 230 15.10 19.12 -7.25
C LEU A 230 15.20 17.63 -6.93
N SER A 231 16.34 17.19 -6.37
CA SER A 231 16.53 15.79 -5.98
C SER A 231 15.60 15.40 -4.84
N ARG A 232 15.42 16.28 -3.83
CA ARG A 232 14.42 16.08 -2.77
C ARG A 232 13.00 16.08 -3.32
N HIS A 233 12.65 17.03 -4.19
CA HIS A 233 11.31 17.16 -4.74
C HIS A 233 10.90 15.99 -5.64
N ARG A 234 11.80 15.52 -6.51
CA ARG A 234 11.50 14.45 -7.50
C ARG A 234 11.91 13.06 -7.03
N GLY A 235 12.94 12.95 -6.21
CA GLY A 235 13.42 11.72 -5.59
C GLY A 235 13.09 11.62 -4.10
N TRP A 236 11.98 12.21 -3.68
CA TRP A 236 11.57 12.31 -2.27
C TRP A 236 11.57 10.95 -1.55
N ASN A 237 11.26 9.90 -2.26
CA ASN A 237 11.23 8.55 -1.70
C ASN A 237 12.58 8.07 -1.13
N ASP A 238 13.68 8.61 -1.63
CA ASP A 238 15.04 8.27 -1.20
C ASP A 238 15.55 9.09 -0.01
N TYR A 239 14.69 9.88 0.63
CA TYR A 239 15.00 10.68 1.82
C TYR A 239 14.10 10.29 2.97
N TRP A 240 14.69 9.93 4.13
CA TRP A 240 13.95 9.51 5.32
C TRP A 240 12.92 10.51 5.84
N GLU A 241 13.09 11.79 5.50
CA GLU A 241 12.19 12.86 5.86
C GLU A 241 10.88 12.85 5.06
N TYR A 242 10.83 12.15 3.92
CA TYR A 242 9.69 12.18 3.00
C TYR A 242 9.20 10.82 2.55
N GLY A 243 10.03 9.77 2.65
CA GLY A 243 9.72 8.44 2.12
C GLY A 243 10.56 7.33 2.73
N SER A 244 10.35 6.11 2.24
CA SER A 244 10.86 4.85 2.79
C SER A 244 11.82 4.11 1.84
N GLY A 245 12.41 4.79 0.88
CA GLY A 245 13.35 4.19 -0.07
C GLY A 245 12.76 3.04 -0.88
N ALA A 246 13.58 2.06 -1.19
CA ALA A 246 13.19 0.86 -1.95
C ALA A 246 12.11 0.03 -1.24
N MET A 247 12.02 0.07 0.08
CA MET A 247 11.00 -0.62 0.85
C MET A 247 9.59 -0.13 0.52
N ALA A 248 9.44 1.09 0.00
CA ALA A 248 8.17 1.64 -0.45
C ALA A 248 7.44 0.80 -1.52
N ASP A 249 8.15 -0.01 -2.33
CA ASP A 249 7.50 -0.94 -3.27
C ASP A 249 7.34 -2.34 -2.64
N ALA A 250 8.24 -2.76 -1.75
CA ALA A 250 8.20 -4.05 -1.06
C ALA A 250 6.95 -4.25 -0.18
N ILE A 251 6.37 -3.15 0.31
CA ILE A 251 5.14 -3.18 1.12
C ILE A 251 4.00 -3.94 0.45
N HIS A 252 3.87 -3.87 -0.86
CA HIS A 252 2.81 -4.56 -1.59
C HIS A 252 2.93 -6.09 -1.50
N GLN A 253 4.16 -6.61 -1.63
CA GLN A 253 4.43 -8.03 -1.54
C GLN A 253 4.31 -8.52 -0.10
N LEU A 254 4.83 -7.75 0.87
CA LEU A 254 4.72 -8.03 2.30
C LEU A 254 3.24 -8.07 2.74
N ASP A 255 2.46 -7.12 2.28
CA ASP A 255 1.02 -7.03 2.56
C ASP A 255 0.22 -8.20 1.96
N LEU A 256 0.51 -8.57 0.70
CA LEU A 256 -0.10 -9.73 0.05
C LEU A 256 0.29 -11.04 0.77
N ALA A 257 1.55 -11.20 1.15
CA ALA A 257 2.01 -12.35 1.93
C ALA A 257 1.25 -12.44 3.26
N ARG A 258 1.08 -11.33 3.99
CA ARG A 258 0.30 -11.29 5.23
C ARG A 258 -1.17 -11.68 4.99
N LEU A 259 -1.81 -11.16 3.94
CA LEU A 259 -3.18 -11.54 3.59
C LEU A 259 -3.31 -13.06 3.42
N ILE A 260 -2.44 -13.66 2.63
CA ILE A 260 -2.46 -15.10 2.30
C ILE A 260 -2.16 -15.96 3.53
N LEU A 261 -1.36 -15.45 4.48
CA LEU A 261 -1.07 -16.10 5.76
C LEU A 261 -2.18 -15.93 6.81
N GLY A 262 -3.28 -15.25 6.49
CA GLY A 262 -4.37 -14.98 7.43
C GLY A 262 -4.12 -13.78 8.32
N ASN A 263 -3.34 -12.81 7.85
CA ASN A 263 -3.04 -11.54 8.51
C ASN A 263 -2.32 -11.68 9.87
N PRO A 264 -1.18 -12.38 9.97
CA PRO A 264 -0.40 -12.41 11.20
C PRO A 264 -0.08 -10.97 11.63
N PRO A 265 -0.16 -10.65 12.94
CA PRO A 265 0.15 -9.32 13.45
C PRO A 265 1.65 -9.00 13.31
N HIS A 266 2.28 -8.50 14.35
CA HIS A 266 3.71 -8.17 14.34
C HIS A 266 4.61 -9.40 14.47
N PRO A 267 5.81 -9.40 13.85
CA PRO A 267 6.86 -10.34 14.21
C PRO A 267 7.40 -10.02 15.61
N LYS A 268 8.02 -11.01 16.26
CA LYS A 268 8.70 -10.87 17.55
C LYS A 268 10.03 -10.15 17.44
N ALA A 269 10.69 -10.29 16.28
CA ALA A 269 11.96 -9.66 16.00
C ALA A 269 12.15 -9.43 14.51
N ALA A 270 12.99 -8.47 14.18
CA ALA A 270 13.47 -8.25 12.81
C ALA A 270 14.99 -8.08 12.81
N TYR A 271 15.60 -8.46 11.69
CA TYR A 271 17.00 -8.24 11.38
C TYR A 271 17.15 -7.79 9.93
N CYS A 272 18.03 -6.85 9.68
CA CYS A 272 18.38 -6.40 8.34
C CYS A 272 19.90 -6.41 8.19
N ALA A 273 20.38 -6.97 7.08
CA ALA A 273 21.73 -6.75 6.60
C ALA A 273 21.65 -6.03 5.26
N GLY A 274 22.43 -4.98 5.09
CA GLY A 274 22.39 -4.22 3.85
C GLY A 274 23.11 -2.90 3.93
N GLY A 275 22.92 -2.10 2.90
CA GLY A 275 23.55 -0.80 2.76
C GLY A 275 23.38 -0.21 1.37
N ARG A 276 24.06 0.89 1.13
CA ARG A 276 24.25 1.43 -0.20
C ARG A 276 25.50 0.78 -0.81
N LEU A 277 25.29 -0.42 -1.35
CA LEU A 277 26.36 -1.31 -1.80
C LEU A 277 26.61 -1.22 -3.30
N ALA A 278 25.54 -1.10 -4.09
CA ALA A 278 25.63 -1.08 -5.55
C ALA A 278 25.98 0.32 -6.09
N TYR A 279 25.40 1.35 -5.51
CA TYR A 279 25.56 2.73 -5.97
C TYR A 279 26.19 3.59 -4.88
N LYS A 280 27.39 4.14 -5.16
CA LYS A 280 28.09 5.06 -4.25
C LYS A 280 27.64 6.49 -4.47
N ASP A 281 26.36 6.77 -4.25
CA ASP A 281 25.78 8.10 -4.36
C ASP A 281 25.35 8.66 -2.98
N GLN A 282 24.70 9.81 -2.94
CA GLN A 282 24.42 10.56 -1.72
C GLN A 282 23.03 10.26 -1.11
N ARG A 283 22.29 9.29 -1.64
CA ARG A 283 21.01 8.92 -1.07
C ARG A 283 21.19 8.27 0.30
N PRO A 284 20.42 8.67 1.33
CA PRO A 284 20.56 8.09 2.66
C PRO A 284 19.93 6.69 2.80
N THR A 285 19.02 6.32 1.91
CA THR A 285 18.36 5.02 1.93
C THR A 285 19.22 3.93 1.30
N PRO A 286 19.17 2.68 1.76
CA PRO A 286 19.94 1.59 1.19
C PRO A 286 19.42 1.19 -0.21
N ASP A 287 20.31 0.67 -1.06
CA ASP A 287 19.95 0.03 -2.34
C ASP A 287 19.89 -1.50 -2.24
N THR A 288 20.32 -2.05 -1.11
CA THR A 288 20.39 -3.48 -0.87
C THR A 288 20.04 -3.77 0.59
N GLN A 289 18.99 -4.59 0.79
CA GLN A 289 18.58 -5.06 2.10
C GLN A 289 18.15 -6.54 2.02
N ALA A 290 18.76 -7.38 2.86
CA ALA A 290 18.30 -8.73 3.15
C ALA A 290 17.69 -8.71 4.56
N ILE A 291 16.38 -8.92 4.64
CA ILE A 291 15.61 -8.72 5.86
C ILE A 291 15.02 -10.06 6.31
N THR A 292 15.03 -10.29 7.62
CA THR A 292 14.35 -11.44 8.24
C THR A 292 13.40 -10.95 9.33
N TYR A 293 12.17 -11.44 9.29
CA TYR A 293 11.14 -11.25 10.31
C TYR A 293 10.89 -12.59 11.00
N ASP A 294 11.04 -12.62 12.31
CA ASP A 294 10.81 -13.79 13.17
C ASP A 294 9.42 -13.71 13.80
N TYR A 295 8.52 -14.62 13.40
CA TYR A 295 7.20 -14.77 14.02
C TYR A 295 7.18 -15.84 15.12
N GLY A 296 8.31 -16.50 15.36
CA GLY A 296 8.47 -17.56 16.34
C GLY A 296 8.20 -18.96 15.80
N ASP A 297 7.10 -19.19 15.13
CA ASP A 297 6.75 -20.46 14.51
C ASP A 297 6.86 -20.46 12.97
N MET A 298 7.19 -19.30 12.42
CA MET A 298 7.43 -19.06 10.99
C MET A 298 8.46 -17.93 10.83
N THR A 299 9.26 -18.01 9.79
CA THR A 299 10.12 -16.90 9.36
C THR A 299 9.64 -16.31 8.03
N MET A 300 9.76 -14.99 7.89
CA MET A 300 9.57 -14.32 6.60
C MET A 300 10.86 -13.57 6.24
N THR A 301 11.32 -13.68 5.00
CA THR A 301 12.42 -12.86 4.49
C THR A 301 11.96 -11.92 3.39
N CYS A 302 12.65 -10.80 3.24
CA CYS A 302 12.44 -9.85 2.15
C CYS A 302 13.78 -9.50 1.50
N GLU A 303 13.91 -9.83 0.22
CA GLU A 303 15.05 -9.46 -0.62
C GLU A 303 14.72 -8.16 -1.34
N ASN A 304 15.19 -7.03 -0.79
CA ASN A 304 14.91 -5.69 -1.31
C ASN A 304 16.16 -5.11 -1.97
N MET A 305 16.15 -5.00 -3.31
CA MET A 305 17.33 -4.63 -4.09
C MET A 305 16.96 -3.70 -5.25
N GLU A 306 17.79 -2.68 -5.51
CA GLU A 306 17.62 -1.71 -6.60
C GLU A 306 18.73 -1.77 -7.67
N PHE A 307 19.39 -2.92 -7.83
CA PHE A 307 20.48 -3.07 -8.80
C PHE A 307 20.31 -4.28 -9.72
N THR A 308 19.09 -4.78 -9.91
CA THR A 308 18.82 -6.04 -10.58
C THR A 308 18.09 -5.86 -11.92
N PRO A 309 18.73 -5.32 -12.98
CA PRO A 309 18.07 -5.02 -14.26
C PRO A 309 17.60 -6.26 -15.03
N TYR A 310 18.10 -7.44 -14.66
CA TYR A 310 17.72 -8.74 -15.19
C TYR A 310 16.44 -9.32 -14.54
N MET A 311 16.03 -8.78 -13.40
CA MET A 311 14.73 -9.09 -12.78
C MET A 311 13.65 -8.18 -13.36
N LYS A 312 12.44 -8.72 -13.57
CA LYS A 312 11.37 -7.98 -14.27
C LYS A 312 10.05 -8.04 -13.51
N LYS A 313 9.40 -6.91 -13.39
CA LYS A 313 7.98 -6.87 -13.03
C LYS A 313 7.15 -7.55 -14.11
N SER A 314 6.03 -8.15 -13.74
CA SER A 314 5.12 -8.81 -14.70
C SER A 314 4.76 -7.86 -15.84
N GLN A 315 4.82 -8.37 -17.07
CA GLN A 315 4.42 -7.66 -18.28
C GLN A 315 2.89 -7.59 -18.40
N GLY A 316 2.38 -6.86 -19.39
CA GLY A 316 0.96 -6.59 -19.53
C GLY A 316 0.10 -7.85 -19.69
N ASP A 317 0.57 -8.85 -20.43
CA ASP A 317 -0.11 -10.15 -20.65
C ASP A 317 -0.21 -11.03 -19.40
N VAL A 318 0.71 -10.88 -18.44
CA VAL A 318 0.65 -11.50 -17.11
C VAL A 318 -0.16 -10.62 -16.15
N ARG A 319 0.07 -9.28 -16.20
CA ARG A 319 -0.54 -8.34 -15.26
C ARG A 319 -2.06 -8.23 -15.42
N PHE A 320 -2.56 -8.34 -16.64
CA PHE A 320 -3.96 -8.14 -17.01
C PHE A 320 -4.58 -9.35 -17.73
N GLY A 321 -3.86 -10.46 -17.83
CA GLY A 321 -4.27 -11.66 -18.56
C GLY A 321 -4.22 -12.94 -17.71
N ASP A 322 -4.36 -14.06 -18.39
CA ASP A 322 -4.41 -15.40 -17.81
C ASP A 322 -3.09 -16.14 -18.10
N LYS A 323 -1.96 -15.56 -17.65
CA LYS A 323 -0.63 -16.16 -17.78
C LYS A 323 0.12 -16.09 -16.45
N PHE A 324 0.98 -17.10 -16.23
CA PHE A 324 1.97 -17.06 -15.15
C PHE A 324 3.24 -16.36 -15.63
N PRO A 325 3.94 -15.65 -14.75
CA PRO A 325 5.26 -15.13 -15.06
C PRO A 325 6.29 -16.27 -15.10
N TYR A 326 7.44 -16.02 -15.70
CA TYR A 326 8.60 -16.85 -15.45
C TYR A 326 9.13 -16.54 -14.02
N TRP A 327 8.73 -17.37 -13.06
CA TRP A 327 8.95 -17.15 -11.63
C TRP A 327 10.39 -16.81 -11.24
N PRO A 328 11.44 -17.50 -11.76
CA PRO A 328 12.82 -17.19 -11.37
C PRO A 328 13.25 -15.76 -11.63
N GLN A 329 12.69 -15.10 -12.65
CA GLN A 329 12.98 -13.70 -13.00
C GLN A 329 11.88 -12.70 -12.61
N ASN A 330 10.81 -13.15 -11.95
CA ASN A 330 9.77 -12.24 -11.48
C ASN A 330 10.28 -11.46 -10.27
N SER A 331 10.44 -10.14 -10.42
CA SER A 331 11.03 -9.25 -9.42
C SER A 331 10.20 -9.03 -8.17
N THR A 332 8.90 -9.37 -8.22
CA THR A 332 7.93 -9.08 -7.15
C THR A 332 7.15 -10.32 -6.72
N ARG A 333 7.75 -11.50 -6.87
CA ARG A 333 7.14 -12.76 -6.46
C ARG A 333 7.21 -12.97 -4.95
N ILE A 334 6.33 -13.82 -4.47
CA ILE A 334 6.33 -14.37 -3.12
C ILE A 334 6.47 -15.87 -3.24
N GLU A 335 7.28 -16.46 -2.38
CA GLU A 335 7.47 -17.92 -2.27
C GLU A 335 7.05 -18.37 -0.88
N MET A 336 6.16 -19.36 -0.79
CA MET A 336 5.69 -19.91 0.48
C MET A 336 6.08 -21.39 0.57
N TYR A 337 6.78 -21.74 1.62
CA TYR A 337 7.31 -23.07 1.86
C TYR A 337 6.54 -23.74 3.00
N GLY A 338 5.67 -24.64 2.62
CA GLY A 338 4.91 -25.48 3.54
C GLY A 338 5.57 -26.84 3.75
N THR A 339 5.12 -27.58 4.76
CA THR A 339 5.66 -28.92 5.08
C THR A 339 5.30 -30.00 4.05
N LYS A 340 4.37 -29.73 3.13
CA LYS A 340 3.94 -30.68 2.09
C LYS A 340 4.26 -30.19 0.68
N ARG A 341 4.15 -28.85 0.44
CA ARG A 341 4.24 -28.22 -0.88
C ARG A 341 4.84 -26.84 -0.76
N MET A 342 5.27 -26.29 -1.90
CA MET A 342 5.60 -24.89 -2.02
C MET A 342 4.59 -24.16 -2.92
N MET A 343 4.51 -22.83 -2.80
CA MET A 343 3.64 -22.00 -3.62
C MET A 343 4.39 -20.75 -4.09
N TYR A 344 4.25 -20.42 -5.37
CA TYR A 344 4.58 -19.10 -5.89
C TYR A 344 3.33 -18.23 -6.00
N VAL A 345 3.47 -16.94 -5.68
CA VAL A 345 2.41 -15.92 -5.83
C VAL A 345 2.97 -14.68 -6.50
N GLY A 346 2.25 -14.15 -7.48
CA GLY A 346 2.60 -12.92 -8.19
C GLY A 346 1.90 -11.69 -7.61
N ARG A 347 2.67 -10.66 -7.25
CA ARG A 347 2.10 -9.39 -6.77
C ARG A 347 1.49 -8.57 -7.92
N MET A 348 2.12 -8.55 -9.09
CA MET A 348 1.67 -7.76 -10.26
C MET A 348 0.85 -8.61 -11.24
N GLY A 349 -0.16 -9.34 -10.76
CA GLY A 349 -0.86 -10.34 -11.55
C GLY A 349 -0.10 -11.67 -11.59
N GLY A 350 -0.57 -12.60 -12.41
CA GLY A 350 -0.01 -13.97 -12.53
C GLY A 350 -0.57 -14.96 -11.52
N GLY A 351 -1.42 -14.54 -10.57
CA GLY A 351 -2.06 -15.45 -9.63
C GLY A 351 -1.09 -16.24 -8.75
N TRP A 352 -1.36 -17.53 -8.55
CA TRP A 352 -0.48 -18.43 -7.80
C TRP A 352 -0.43 -19.83 -8.40
N GLN A 353 0.65 -20.55 -8.10
CA GLN A 353 0.86 -21.96 -8.42
C GLN A 353 1.44 -22.72 -7.23
N ALA A 354 0.87 -23.90 -6.92
CA ALA A 354 1.40 -24.82 -5.91
C ALA A 354 2.12 -26.00 -6.58
N PHE A 355 3.24 -26.42 -5.98
CA PHE A 355 4.15 -27.42 -6.53
C PHE A 355 4.40 -28.56 -5.55
N GLU A 356 4.54 -29.78 -6.08
CA GLU A 356 5.05 -30.96 -5.38
C GLU A 356 6.58 -31.09 -5.54
N GLY A 357 7.16 -32.11 -4.85
CA GLY A 357 8.61 -32.27 -4.75
C GLY A 357 9.33 -32.56 -6.07
N ASP A 358 8.62 -33.01 -7.11
CA ASP A 358 9.14 -33.21 -8.47
C ASP A 358 9.06 -31.97 -9.37
N GLY A 359 8.61 -30.83 -8.81
CA GLY A 359 8.40 -29.59 -9.55
C GLY A 359 7.09 -29.54 -10.33
N LYS A 360 6.21 -30.53 -10.17
CA LYS A 360 4.91 -30.59 -10.82
C LYS A 360 3.94 -29.57 -10.20
N VAL A 361 3.29 -28.78 -11.05
CA VAL A 361 2.17 -27.93 -10.63
C VAL A 361 0.96 -28.81 -10.30
N VAL A 362 0.46 -28.70 -9.08
CA VAL A 362 -0.66 -29.53 -8.58
C VAL A 362 -1.95 -28.75 -8.38
N ASP A 363 -1.84 -27.42 -8.24
CA ASP A 363 -2.99 -26.53 -8.14
C ASP A 363 -2.56 -25.12 -8.52
N TYR A 364 -3.49 -24.29 -9.01
CA TYR A 364 -3.18 -22.92 -9.41
C TYR A 364 -4.43 -22.07 -9.57
N GLU A 365 -4.27 -20.76 -9.55
CA GLU A 365 -5.26 -19.81 -10.01
C GLU A 365 -4.57 -18.63 -10.72
N TYR A 366 -5.14 -18.24 -11.85
CA TYR A 366 -4.73 -17.00 -12.54
C TYR A 366 -5.22 -15.77 -11.81
N GLY A 367 -4.49 -14.67 -11.93
CA GLY A 367 -4.89 -13.43 -11.31
C GLY A 367 -4.37 -12.20 -12.06
N TYR A 368 -5.08 -11.10 -11.92
CA TYR A 368 -4.72 -9.81 -12.51
C TYR A 368 -4.65 -8.72 -11.43
N LEU A 369 -4.01 -7.60 -11.77
CA LEU A 369 -3.88 -6.47 -10.86
C LEU A 369 -5.26 -5.86 -10.56
N PRO A 370 -5.68 -5.74 -9.30
CA PRO A 370 -7.07 -5.45 -8.93
C PRO A 370 -7.35 -3.97 -8.64
N ASP A 371 -6.69 -3.00 -9.31
CA ASP A 371 -6.85 -1.56 -9.02
C ASP A 371 -8.32 -1.11 -9.05
N GLU A 372 -9.06 -1.50 -10.10
CA GLU A 372 -10.47 -1.12 -10.24
C GLU A 372 -11.34 -1.68 -9.11
N ARG A 373 -11.14 -2.96 -8.76
CA ARG A 373 -11.86 -3.61 -7.64
C ARG A 373 -11.55 -2.93 -6.31
N HIS A 374 -10.32 -2.50 -6.13
CA HIS A 374 -9.89 -1.83 -4.90
C HIS A 374 -10.50 -0.43 -4.77
N ASN A 375 -10.56 0.31 -5.87
CA ASN A 375 -11.24 1.61 -5.93
C ASN A 375 -12.76 1.45 -5.67
N GLN A 376 -13.40 0.47 -6.30
CA GLN A 376 -14.82 0.17 -6.08
C GLN A 376 -15.09 -0.22 -4.62
N ASN A 377 -14.23 -1.05 -4.01
CA ASN A 377 -14.36 -1.45 -2.61
C ASN A 377 -14.36 -0.26 -1.65
N PHE A 378 -13.51 0.75 -1.88
CA PHE A 378 -13.52 1.97 -1.08
C PHE A 378 -14.86 2.70 -1.14
N VAL A 379 -15.37 2.92 -2.35
CA VAL A 379 -16.66 3.60 -2.58
C VAL A 379 -17.82 2.81 -1.96
N ASP A 380 -17.82 1.48 -2.09
CA ASP A 380 -18.84 0.62 -1.49
C ASP A 380 -18.77 0.64 0.04
N CYS A 381 -17.58 0.73 0.62
CA CYS A 381 -17.41 0.82 2.07
C CYS A 381 -17.83 2.19 2.63
N ILE A 382 -17.67 3.29 1.89
CA ILE A 382 -18.25 4.59 2.26
C ILE A 382 -19.77 4.46 2.40
N ARG A 383 -20.44 3.80 1.46
CA ARG A 383 -21.91 3.62 1.47
C ARG A 383 -22.39 2.64 2.53
N SER A 384 -21.70 1.51 2.67
CA SER A 384 -22.13 0.40 3.54
C SER A 384 -21.66 0.54 4.98
N ARG A 385 -20.67 1.39 5.23
CA ARG A 385 -19.95 1.53 6.52
C ARG A 385 -19.26 0.24 6.97
N GLN A 386 -19.05 -0.71 6.05
CA GLN A 386 -18.22 -1.90 6.32
C GLN A 386 -16.73 -1.54 6.27
N LEU A 387 -15.89 -2.35 6.92
CA LEU A 387 -14.45 -2.21 6.82
C LEU A 387 -13.98 -2.58 5.40
N PRO A 388 -13.08 -1.78 4.80
CA PRO A 388 -12.56 -2.07 3.48
C PRO A 388 -11.57 -3.23 3.47
N ASN A 389 -11.34 -3.84 2.32
CA ASN A 389 -10.37 -4.92 2.17
C ASN A 389 -8.95 -4.49 2.60
N GLY A 390 -8.57 -3.25 2.29
CA GLY A 390 -7.33 -2.62 2.72
C GLY A 390 -7.51 -1.76 3.98
N ASP A 391 -8.22 -2.25 5.00
CA ASP A 391 -8.44 -1.49 6.23
C ASP A 391 -7.14 -0.99 6.84
N ILE A 392 -7.20 0.20 7.45
CA ILE A 392 -6.03 0.89 8.03
C ILE A 392 -5.28 0.04 9.05
N GLU A 393 -5.95 -0.84 9.79
CA GLU A 393 -5.29 -1.72 10.74
C GLU A 393 -4.35 -2.70 10.02
N GLN A 394 -4.81 -3.30 8.93
CA GLN A 394 -3.96 -4.18 8.13
C GLN A 394 -2.85 -3.41 7.41
N GLY A 395 -3.15 -2.19 6.96
CA GLY A 395 -2.14 -1.26 6.42
C GLY A 395 -1.07 -0.92 7.46
N HIS A 396 -1.46 -0.66 8.70
CA HIS A 396 -0.54 -0.39 9.80
C HIS A 396 0.38 -1.59 10.08
N TYR A 397 -0.16 -2.80 10.24
CA TYR A 397 0.66 -3.98 10.45
C TYR A 397 1.62 -4.28 9.29
N SER A 398 1.21 -3.99 8.05
CA SER A 398 2.10 -4.14 6.90
C SER A 398 3.17 -3.05 6.86
N ALA A 399 2.82 -1.79 7.18
CA ALA A 399 3.78 -0.69 7.30
C ALA A 399 4.81 -0.94 8.42
N CYS A 400 4.41 -1.60 9.52
CA CYS A 400 5.35 -1.98 10.56
C CYS A 400 6.47 -2.90 10.05
N LEU A 401 6.21 -3.83 9.13
CA LEU A 401 7.27 -4.66 8.54
C LEU A 401 8.30 -3.81 7.80
N LEU A 402 7.85 -2.83 7.05
CA LEU A 402 8.72 -1.89 6.38
C LEU A 402 9.55 -1.08 7.39
N HIS A 403 8.90 -0.49 8.38
CA HIS A 403 9.59 0.32 9.38
C HIS A 403 10.58 -0.48 10.22
N LEU A 404 10.27 -1.73 10.56
CA LEU A 404 11.19 -2.63 11.25
C LEU A 404 12.47 -2.86 10.43
N ALA A 405 12.35 -3.07 9.10
CA ALA A 405 13.50 -3.23 8.21
C ALA A 405 14.38 -1.98 8.18
N ASP A 406 13.75 -0.81 8.00
CA ASP A 406 14.46 0.46 7.94
C ASP A 406 15.12 0.83 9.29
N LEU A 407 14.43 0.57 10.40
CA LEU A 407 14.99 0.80 11.73
C LEU A 407 16.17 -0.13 12.03
N CYS A 408 16.09 -1.42 11.70
CA CYS A 408 17.22 -2.34 11.80
C CYS A 408 18.46 -1.82 11.06
N TYR A 409 18.27 -1.31 9.83
CA TYR A 409 19.34 -0.71 9.04
C TYR A 409 19.89 0.56 9.70
N ARG A 410 19.03 1.48 10.10
CA ARG A 410 19.37 2.81 10.65
C ARG A 410 20.13 2.73 11.98
N VAL A 411 19.92 1.68 12.77
CA VAL A 411 20.67 1.43 14.02
C VAL A 411 21.89 0.54 13.80
N GLY A 412 22.38 0.43 12.56
CA GLY A 412 23.63 -0.26 12.22
C GLY A 412 23.48 -1.76 11.97
N ASN A 413 22.42 -2.18 11.29
CA ASN A 413 22.15 -3.58 10.93
C ASN A 413 22.08 -4.51 12.15
N LYS A 414 21.37 -4.09 13.19
CA LYS A 414 21.18 -4.86 14.41
C LYS A 414 19.85 -5.61 14.38
N GLN A 415 19.79 -6.75 15.09
CA GLN A 415 18.53 -7.38 15.43
C GLN A 415 17.75 -6.50 16.40
N LEU A 416 16.47 -6.27 16.10
CA LEU A 416 15.54 -5.56 16.96
C LEU A 416 14.48 -6.53 17.47
N ILE A 417 14.36 -6.65 18.79
CA ILE A 417 13.27 -7.41 19.45
C ILE A 417 12.12 -6.45 19.68
N PHE A 418 10.94 -6.80 19.17
CA PHE A 418 9.78 -5.94 19.11
C PHE A 418 8.68 -6.42 20.07
N ASP A 419 8.24 -5.53 20.95
CA ASP A 419 7.06 -5.73 21.75
C ASP A 419 5.83 -5.27 20.98
N ALA A 420 5.00 -6.23 20.61
CA ALA A 420 3.81 -6.01 19.78
C ALA A 420 2.70 -5.22 20.50
N GLU A 421 2.65 -5.24 21.85
CA GLU A 421 1.62 -4.55 22.62
C GLU A 421 1.91 -3.05 22.73
N SER A 422 3.14 -2.71 23.08
CA SER A 422 3.60 -1.32 23.19
C SER A 422 4.08 -0.73 21.87
N GLU A 423 4.26 -1.56 20.85
CA GLU A 423 4.88 -1.20 19.56
C GLU A 423 6.24 -0.50 19.72
N SER A 424 7.05 -1.03 20.60
CA SER A 424 8.38 -0.50 20.94
C SER A 424 9.45 -1.60 20.92
N PHE A 425 10.71 -1.20 20.97
CA PHE A 425 11.83 -2.14 20.97
C PHE A 425 12.31 -2.43 22.39
N ILE A 426 12.49 -3.72 22.69
CA ILE A 426 13.00 -4.16 23.98
C ILE A 426 14.52 -3.90 24.02
N ASN A 427 14.96 -3.15 25.04
CA ASN A 427 16.38 -2.84 25.29
C ASN A 427 17.12 -2.18 24.11
N ASN A 428 16.43 -1.32 23.35
CA ASN A 428 17.05 -0.55 22.26
C ASN A 428 16.53 0.90 22.21
N ASP A 429 17.14 1.77 23.03
CA ASP A 429 16.75 3.18 23.11
C ASP A 429 17.02 3.97 21.83
N GLU A 430 18.02 3.56 21.04
CA GLU A 430 18.35 4.18 19.77
C GLU A 430 17.21 3.99 18.76
N ALA A 431 16.71 2.76 18.63
CA ALA A 431 15.57 2.44 17.77
C ALA A 431 14.28 3.10 18.29
N ASN A 432 14.06 3.11 19.61
CA ASN A 432 12.87 3.72 20.23
C ASN A 432 12.78 5.24 19.96
N LYS A 433 13.91 5.94 19.89
CA LYS A 433 13.94 7.38 19.53
C LYS A 433 13.49 7.64 18.10
N LEU A 434 13.57 6.64 17.21
CA LEU A 434 13.18 6.76 15.80
C LEU A 434 11.72 6.37 15.54
N LEU A 435 10.99 5.90 16.56
CA LEU A 435 9.57 5.51 16.41
C LEU A 435 8.65 6.69 16.11
N LYS A 436 9.01 7.89 16.58
CA LYS A 436 8.22 9.10 16.41
C LYS A 436 9.02 10.15 15.64
N PRO A 437 8.50 10.65 14.52
CA PRO A 437 9.17 11.72 13.77
C PRO A 437 9.09 13.06 14.50
N THR A 438 10.02 13.96 14.14
CA THR A 438 9.97 15.37 14.58
C THR A 438 9.15 16.17 13.58
N TYR A 439 8.24 16.98 14.07
CA TYR A 439 7.36 17.81 13.25
C TYR A 439 7.72 19.29 13.30
N ARG A 440 7.58 19.95 12.16
CA ARG A 440 7.65 21.40 12.02
C ARG A 440 6.30 22.04 12.39
N LYS A 441 6.29 23.04 13.26
CA LYS A 441 5.08 23.83 13.54
C LYS A 441 4.62 24.59 12.27
N PRO A 442 3.31 24.72 12.04
CA PRO A 442 2.18 24.31 12.89
C PRO A 442 1.72 22.87 12.68
N TYR A 443 2.44 22.07 11.88
CA TYR A 443 2.10 20.70 11.51
C TYR A 443 2.56 19.74 12.61
N TYR A 444 1.65 19.09 13.30
CA TYR A 444 1.97 18.06 14.30
C TYR A 444 0.81 17.12 14.54
N ILE A 445 1.12 15.91 14.94
CA ILE A 445 0.17 14.91 15.45
C ILE A 445 0.25 14.91 16.96
N GLY A 446 -0.90 15.07 17.64
CA GLY A 446 -1.00 15.04 19.09
C GLY A 446 -0.78 13.65 19.67
N GLU A 447 -0.37 13.56 20.93
CA GLU A 447 -0.29 12.27 21.65
C GLU A 447 -1.70 11.66 21.80
N GLN A 448 -2.69 12.50 22.01
CA GLN A 448 -4.11 12.12 22.02
C GLN A 448 -4.74 12.55 20.67
N ILE A 449 -5.41 11.60 20.07
CA ILE A 449 -6.17 11.81 18.81
C ILE A 449 -7.57 12.34 19.13
#